data_fb276076466be8865cbe8095ea4db005
#
_entry.id   fb276076466be8865cbe8095ea4db005
#
_cell.length_a   1.000
_cell.length_b   1.000
_cell.length_c   1.000
_cell.angle_alpha   90.00
_cell.angle_beta   90.00
_cell.angle_gamma   90.00
#
_symmetry.space_group_name_H-M   'P 1'
#
loop_
_entity.id
_entity.type
_entity.pdbx_description
1 polymer ?
#
loop_
_entity_poly.entity_id
_entity_poly.type
_entity_poly.pdbx_seq_one_letter_code
_entity_poly.pdbx_strand_id
1 'polypeptide(L)'
;MLRRKLLILFFSCFGFIASFAQNTVVEQANGMIAEQKYATAFQLLNGSDPNNQDPDICISKSNLLLNFYVKTELFQRFGLKDIAPNQDLNDFRDRNVYVPMFDYKPDSILSKLIRQYPQNYHLRNALGNFYYEVHLKYPDNWLIADSLVVDNMKSNYLEAYNHGVYDYWSLFGIGYAYLLDEDYEEGIPFFLKSIELNNSYPLSYYNLAFAYSNTNQYDKCLTYAQKAYDLQTIPEFKAEAARLMAMNYQDMKNEQKALEYFRIADQILPNDYNTLLPMLTLEMKLDDKEYKKHTNQLFFLAPDNPVIYQDLLKAYSENDNEKEYIEFMENLKPQFKQNIMVLANLLFHEAIAQYDMDDWVAAKINFEKARNLFRNIFKPDHAVFKVIDSYTNAIKKK
;
A
#
# COMPACT_ATOMS: atom_id res chain seq x y z
N MET A 1 -4.85 0.72 -6.58
CA MET A 1 -6.29 0.86 -6.90
C MET A 1 -7.25 0.64 -5.73
N LEU A 2 -6.79 0.28 -4.55
CA LEU A 2 -7.64 -0.20 -3.43
C LEU A 2 -8.04 0.85 -2.37
N ARG A 3 -7.55 2.08 -2.44
CA ARG A 3 -7.57 3.04 -1.31
C ARG A 3 -8.80 3.96 -1.20
N ARG A 4 -9.86 3.78 -1.97
CA ARG A 4 -10.98 4.75 -2.04
C ARG A 4 -12.38 4.29 -1.58
N LYS A 5 -12.52 3.11 -0.99
CA LYS A 5 -13.85 2.65 -0.51
C LYS A 5 -14.32 3.24 0.82
N LEU A 6 -13.54 4.13 1.45
CA LEU A 6 -13.77 4.57 2.86
C LEU A 6 -14.32 5.99 3.02
N LEU A 7 -14.95 6.59 2.03
CA LEU A 7 -15.30 8.02 2.07
C LEU A 7 -16.80 8.33 2.10
N ILE A 8 -17.62 7.48 2.69
CA ILE A 8 -19.04 7.80 2.88
C ILE A 8 -19.40 7.57 4.34
N LEU A 9 -19.13 8.56 5.19
CA LEU A 9 -19.82 8.76 6.50
C LEU A 9 -19.30 10.02 7.22
N PHE A 10 -19.72 11.19 6.74
CA PHE A 10 -19.59 12.42 7.52
C PHE A 10 -20.70 13.40 7.16
N PHE A 11 -21.81 13.30 7.85
CA PHE A 11 -22.69 14.44 8.10
C PHE A 11 -23.69 14.06 9.19
N SER A 12 -23.40 14.41 10.42
CA SER A 12 -24.43 14.72 11.42
C SER A 12 -23.76 15.30 12.65
N CYS A 13 -23.96 16.57 12.86
CA CYS A 13 -24.23 17.25 14.11
C CYS A 13 -23.82 18.72 14.01
N PHE A 14 -24.71 19.58 13.54
CA PHE A 14 -24.72 20.98 13.97
C PHE A 14 -26.15 21.41 14.25
N GLY A 15 -26.36 21.86 15.49
CA GLY A 15 -27.61 22.29 16.01
C GLY A 15 -28.13 23.56 15.34
N PHE A 16 -29.44 23.62 15.21
CA PHE A 16 -30.25 24.73 14.71
C PHE A 16 -30.03 26.02 15.50
N ILE A 17 -29.58 27.08 14.84
CA ILE A 17 -30.01 28.46 15.11
C ILE A 17 -30.56 29.01 13.80
N ALA A 18 -31.86 29.18 13.74
CA ALA A 18 -32.54 29.72 12.57
C ALA A 18 -32.30 31.24 12.52
N SER A 19 -31.40 31.67 11.65
CA SER A 19 -31.46 32.97 11.01
C SER A 19 -31.58 32.71 9.52
N PHE A 20 -32.51 33.38 8.85
CA PHE A 20 -32.65 33.37 7.38
C PHE A 20 -31.43 34.07 6.77
N ALA A 21 -30.26 33.39 6.80
CA ALA A 21 -29.12 33.73 5.99
C ALA A 21 -29.27 32.95 4.66
N GLN A 22 -29.21 33.63 3.55
CA GLN A 22 -29.12 33.02 2.23
C GLN A 22 -27.90 32.10 2.24
N ASN A 23 -28.08 30.79 2.04
CA ASN A 23 -26.98 29.82 2.01
C ASN A 23 -25.86 30.33 1.09
N THR A 24 -24.62 30.27 1.56
CA THR A 24 -23.46 30.62 0.72
C THR A 24 -23.36 29.68 -0.47
N VAL A 25 -22.65 30.11 -1.53
CA VAL A 25 -22.42 29.27 -2.72
C VAL A 25 -21.75 27.94 -2.33
N VAL A 26 -20.83 27.98 -1.36
CA VAL A 26 -20.14 26.78 -0.86
C VAL A 26 -21.13 25.84 -0.16
N GLU A 27 -22.04 26.36 0.67
CA GLU A 27 -23.09 25.56 1.33
C GLU A 27 -24.05 24.91 0.33
N GLN A 28 -24.44 25.66 -0.72
CA GLN A 28 -25.28 25.13 -1.79
C GLN A 28 -24.55 24.00 -2.55
N ALA A 29 -23.26 24.19 -2.88
CA ALA A 29 -22.44 23.18 -3.53
C ALA A 29 -22.28 21.93 -2.64
N ASN A 30 -22.08 22.09 -1.32
CA ASN A 30 -22.00 20.98 -0.37
C ASN A 30 -23.32 20.18 -0.30
N GLY A 31 -24.47 20.86 -0.38
CA GLY A 31 -25.77 20.21 -0.51
C GLY A 31 -25.87 19.35 -1.78
N MET A 32 -25.41 19.88 -2.91
CA MET A 32 -25.37 19.12 -4.17
C MET A 32 -24.40 17.93 -4.12
N ILE A 33 -23.24 18.09 -3.47
CA ILE A 33 -22.27 17.01 -3.26
C ILE A 33 -22.90 15.88 -2.42
N ALA A 34 -23.65 16.22 -1.37
CA ALA A 34 -24.37 15.25 -0.55
C ALA A 34 -25.44 14.48 -1.35
N GLU A 35 -26.01 15.11 -2.38
CA GLU A 35 -26.93 14.50 -3.33
C GLU A 35 -26.23 13.79 -4.50
N GLN A 36 -24.91 13.64 -4.46
CA GLN A 36 -24.07 13.04 -5.52
C GLN A 36 -24.10 13.80 -6.86
N LYS A 37 -24.44 15.08 -6.84
CA LYS A 37 -24.48 15.98 -8.00
C LYS A 37 -23.16 16.71 -8.19
N TYR A 38 -22.08 15.97 -8.41
CA TYR A 38 -20.71 16.48 -8.39
C TYR A 38 -20.39 17.44 -9.54
N ALA A 39 -20.85 17.12 -10.76
CA ALA A 39 -20.65 18.00 -11.92
C ALA A 39 -21.45 19.30 -11.77
N THR A 40 -22.68 19.21 -11.29
CA THR A 40 -23.55 20.37 -11.04
C THR A 40 -22.98 21.26 -9.93
N ALA A 41 -22.48 20.69 -8.85
CA ALA A 41 -21.82 21.42 -7.75
C ALA A 41 -20.58 22.18 -8.25
N PHE A 42 -19.75 21.54 -9.08
CA PHE A 42 -18.58 22.21 -9.66
C PHE A 42 -18.98 23.35 -10.60
N GLN A 43 -19.99 23.17 -11.42
CA GLN A 43 -20.49 24.22 -12.31
C GLN A 43 -21.00 25.44 -11.54
N LEU A 44 -21.69 25.22 -10.40
CA LEU A 44 -22.14 26.30 -9.51
C LEU A 44 -20.94 27.08 -8.96
N LEU A 45 -19.96 26.38 -8.37
CA LEU A 45 -18.74 26.98 -7.82
C LEU A 45 -17.94 27.73 -8.89
N ASN A 46 -17.78 27.11 -10.06
CA ASN A 46 -17.02 27.72 -11.17
C ASN A 46 -17.72 28.90 -11.82
N GLY A 47 -19.06 28.89 -11.90
CA GLY A 47 -19.85 30.01 -12.37
C GLY A 47 -19.79 31.21 -11.41
N SER A 48 -19.68 30.96 -10.11
CA SER A 48 -19.62 32.02 -9.08
C SER A 48 -18.23 32.64 -8.95
N ASP A 49 -17.17 31.89 -9.21
CA ASP A 49 -15.77 32.37 -9.22
C ASP A 49 -15.01 31.80 -10.43
N PRO A 50 -15.27 32.26 -11.65
CA PRO A 50 -14.61 31.72 -12.85
C PRO A 50 -13.10 32.04 -12.92
N ASN A 51 -12.65 33.05 -12.18
CA ASN A 51 -11.26 33.52 -12.19
C ASN A 51 -10.41 32.96 -11.04
N ASN A 52 -11.01 32.14 -10.16
CA ASN A 52 -10.35 31.53 -9.00
C ASN A 52 -9.70 32.60 -8.09
N GLN A 53 -10.49 33.55 -7.62
CA GLN A 53 -10.07 34.66 -6.75
C GLN A 53 -10.55 34.48 -5.30
N ASP A 54 -11.63 33.75 -5.09
CA ASP A 54 -12.23 33.51 -3.77
C ASP A 54 -11.60 32.27 -3.13
N PRO A 55 -10.93 32.41 -1.95
CA PRO A 55 -10.29 31.30 -1.26
C PRO A 55 -11.24 30.15 -0.90
N ASP A 56 -12.44 30.43 -0.39
CA ASP A 56 -13.36 29.40 0.09
C ASP A 56 -13.95 28.60 -1.08
N ILE A 57 -14.27 29.31 -2.19
CA ILE A 57 -14.72 28.65 -3.41
C ILE A 57 -13.60 27.80 -4.01
N CYS A 58 -12.36 28.27 -4.02
CA CYS A 58 -11.23 27.51 -4.57
C CYS A 58 -10.87 26.28 -3.71
N ILE A 59 -10.96 26.38 -2.38
CA ILE A 59 -10.83 25.24 -1.49
C ILE A 59 -11.93 24.20 -1.79
N SER A 60 -13.17 24.67 -1.91
CA SER A 60 -14.31 23.78 -2.21
C SER A 60 -14.17 23.11 -3.59
N LYS A 61 -13.76 23.85 -4.65
CA LYS A 61 -13.45 23.28 -5.96
C LYS A 61 -12.37 22.21 -5.86
N SER A 62 -11.24 22.50 -5.16
CA SER A 62 -10.14 21.58 -5.02
C SER A 62 -10.57 20.28 -4.32
N ASN A 63 -11.28 20.40 -3.20
CA ASN A 63 -11.77 19.24 -2.46
C ASN A 63 -12.77 18.40 -3.26
N LEU A 64 -13.69 19.07 -3.99
CA LEU A 64 -14.65 18.37 -4.84
C LEU A 64 -13.95 17.61 -5.95
N LEU A 65 -13.00 18.24 -6.64
CA LEU A 65 -12.29 17.63 -7.74
C LEU A 65 -11.43 16.45 -7.29
N LEU A 66 -10.68 16.58 -6.20
CA LEU A 66 -9.81 15.53 -5.70
C LEU A 66 -10.61 14.31 -5.19
N ASN A 67 -11.75 14.53 -4.57
CA ASN A 67 -12.53 13.45 -3.96
C ASN A 67 -13.53 12.79 -4.93
N PHE A 68 -14.07 13.51 -5.92
CA PHE A 68 -15.22 13.03 -6.68
C PHE A 68 -15.04 12.98 -8.21
N TYR A 69 -13.80 13.07 -8.73
CA TYR A 69 -13.57 12.86 -10.15
C TYR A 69 -13.86 11.42 -10.59
N VAL A 70 -14.33 11.27 -11.81
CA VAL A 70 -14.41 9.99 -12.51
C VAL A 70 -13.23 9.75 -13.44
N LYS A 71 -12.63 10.85 -13.95
CA LYS A 71 -11.44 10.83 -14.78
C LYS A 71 -10.54 12.01 -14.42
N THR A 72 -9.23 11.82 -14.46
CA THR A 72 -8.27 12.93 -14.27
C THR A 72 -7.04 12.76 -15.15
N GLU A 73 -6.48 13.88 -15.58
CA GLU A 73 -5.19 13.97 -16.26
C GLU A 73 -4.25 14.76 -15.36
N LEU A 74 -3.34 14.02 -14.69
CA LEU A 74 -2.32 14.55 -13.77
C LEU A 74 -2.86 15.57 -12.74
N PHE A 75 -4.08 15.38 -12.24
CA PHE A 75 -4.75 16.34 -11.34
C PHE A 75 -4.72 17.80 -11.82
N GLN A 76 -4.69 18.02 -13.13
CA GLN A 76 -4.75 19.34 -13.77
C GLN A 76 -6.01 19.51 -14.65
N ARG A 77 -6.62 18.39 -15.04
CA ARG A 77 -7.90 18.30 -15.72
C ARG A 77 -8.74 17.21 -15.07
N PHE A 78 -10.00 17.50 -14.85
CA PHE A 78 -10.90 16.62 -14.12
C PHE A 78 -12.23 16.45 -14.86
N GLY A 79 -12.66 15.22 -14.99
CA GLY A 79 -14.00 14.85 -15.43
C GLY A 79 -14.88 14.54 -14.23
N LEU A 80 -16.02 15.19 -14.15
CA LEU A 80 -17.03 14.97 -13.11
C LEU A 80 -18.32 14.44 -13.74
N LYS A 81 -19.09 13.72 -12.94
CA LYS A 81 -20.39 13.18 -13.33
C LYS A 81 -21.34 13.21 -12.14
N ASP A 82 -22.56 13.66 -12.37
CA ASP A 82 -23.66 13.44 -11.44
C ASP A 82 -24.06 11.97 -11.51
N ILE A 83 -24.23 11.34 -10.36
CA ILE A 83 -24.59 9.92 -10.25
C ILE A 83 -25.88 9.76 -9.45
N ALA A 84 -26.62 8.70 -9.73
CA ALA A 84 -27.85 8.41 -8.99
C ALA A 84 -27.54 7.93 -7.56
N PRO A 85 -28.43 8.16 -6.58
CA PRO A 85 -28.18 7.82 -5.17
C PRO A 85 -27.87 6.33 -4.89
N ASN A 86 -28.21 5.44 -5.81
CA ASN A 86 -27.94 4.00 -5.72
C ASN A 86 -26.71 3.55 -6.50
N GLN A 87 -25.92 4.46 -7.03
CA GLN A 87 -24.71 4.18 -7.78
C GLN A 87 -23.46 4.50 -6.95
N ASP A 88 -22.41 3.71 -7.14
CA ASP A 88 -21.09 3.98 -6.56
C ASP A 88 -20.24 4.77 -7.57
N LEU A 89 -19.61 5.85 -7.14
CA LEU A 89 -18.68 6.65 -7.95
C LEU A 89 -17.53 5.80 -8.52
N ASN A 90 -17.08 4.79 -7.77
CA ASN A 90 -16.01 3.91 -8.22
C ASN A 90 -16.39 3.06 -9.43
N ASP A 91 -17.68 2.86 -9.68
CA ASP A 91 -18.14 2.17 -10.89
C ASP A 91 -17.89 2.98 -12.16
N PHE A 92 -17.63 4.27 -12.04
CA PHE A 92 -17.37 5.18 -13.15
C PHE A 92 -15.91 5.61 -13.27
N ARG A 93 -15.10 5.39 -12.21
CA ARG A 93 -13.69 5.80 -12.21
C ARG A 93 -12.86 4.94 -13.15
N ASP A 94 -11.98 5.62 -13.89
CA ASP A 94 -11.02 5.04 -14.81
C ASP A 94 -11.64 4.12 -15.90
N ARG A 95 -12.96 4.22 -16.09
CA ARG A 95 -13.66 3.57 -17.20
C ARG A 95 -13.73 4.50 -18.41
N ASN A 96 -13.96 3.92 -19.58
CA ASN A 96 -14.10 4.66 -20.82
C ASN A 96 -15.47 5.39 -20.90
N VAL A 97 -15.70 6.29 -19.93
CA VAL A 97 -16.91 7.09 -19.82
C VAL A 97 -16.63 8.46 -20.41
N TYR A 98 -17.49 8.90 -21.32
CA TYR A 98 -17.43 10.27 -21.82
C TYR A 98 -17.98 11.22 -20.74
N VAL A 99 -17.14 12.15 -20.30
CA VAL A 99 -17.49 13.23 -19.37
C VAL A 99 -16.83 14.53 -19.80
N PRO A 100 -17.48 15.68 -19.60
CA PRO A 100 -16.83 16.97 -19.79
C PRO A 100 -15.60 17.07 -18.88
N MET A 101 -14.49 17.56 -19.43
CA MET A 101 -13.26 17.78 -18.68
C MET A 101 -13.11 19.26 -18.34
N PHE A 102 -12.79 19.54 -17.09
CA PHE A 102 -12.57 20.89 -16.58
C PHE A 102 -11.09 21.10 -16.31
N ASP A 103 -10.52 22.19 -16.86
CA ASP A 103 -9.15 22.60 -16.54
C ASP A 103 -9.14 23.27 -15.16
N TYR A 104 -8.41 22.71 -14.23
CA TYR A 104 -8.22 23.24 -12.89
C TYR A 104 -6.89 22.72 -12.31
N LYS A 105 -6.03 23.64 -11.88
CA LYS A 105 -4.68 23.33 -11.36
C LYS A 105 -4.62 23.70 -9.88
N PRO A 106 -5.01 22.79 -8.97
CA PRO A 106 -5.11 23.08 -7.54
C PRO A 106 -3.81 23.65 -6.95
N ASP A 107 -2.66 23.05 -7.28
CA ASP A 107 -1.35 23.48 -6.83
C ASP A 107 -1.06 24.96 -7.15
N SER A 108 -1.24 25.34 -8.39
CA SER A 108 -0.98 26.70 -8.88
C SER A 108 -1.96 27.71 -8.32
N ILE A 109 -3.26 27.36 -8.27
CA ILE A 109 -4.33 28.22 -7.77
C ILE A 109 -4.17 28.44 -6.26
N LEU A 110 -4.05 27.38 -5.49
CA LEU A 110 -3.89 27.47 -4.03
C LEU A 110 -2.60 28.19 -3.65
N SER A 111 -1.47 27.91 -4.33
CA SER A 111 -0.22 28.63 -4.09
C SER A 111 -0.29 30.12 -4.41
N LYS A 112 -1.06 30.51 -5.46
CA LYS A 112 -1.31 31.92 -5.76
C LYS A 112 -2.13 32.57 -4.64
N LEU A 113 -3.20 31.91 -4.21
CA LEU A 113 -4.07 32.43 -3.13
C LEU A 113 -3.35 32.51 -1.78
N ILE A 114 -2.49 31.59 -1.46
CA ILE A 114 -1.64 31.64 -0.25
C ILE A 114 -0.77 32.90 -0.24
N ARG A 115 -0.21 33.31 -1.39
CA ARG A 115 0.54 34.56 -1.49
C ARG A 115 -0.33 35.81 -1.34
N GLN A 116 -1.57 35.77 -1.78
CA GLN A 116 -2.53 36.88 -1.67
C GLN A 116 -3.17 36.97 -0.26
N TYR A 117 -3.40 35.81 0.36
CA TYR A 117 -4.08 35.68 1.67
C TYR A 117 -3.21 34.88 2.63
N PRO A 118 -2.03 35.38 3.04
CA PRO A 118 -1.03 34.59 3.79
C PRO A 118 -1.51 34.15 5.18
N GLN A 119 -2.55 34.78 5.74
CA GLN A 119 -3.15 34.43 7.01
C GLN A 119 -4.35 33.45 6.89
N ASN A 120 -4.72 33.05 5.68
CA ASN A 120 -5.75 32.03 5.46
C ASN A 120 -5.12 30.64 5.38
N TYR A 121 -4.91 30.03 6.55
CA TYR A 121 -4.25 28.72 6.69
C TYR A 121 -5.11 27.55 6.19
N HIS A 122 -6.41 27.75 5.93
CA HIS A 122 -7.23 26.74 5.25
C HIS A 122 -6.73 26.47 3.81
N LEU A 123 -6.14 27.47 3.15
CA LEU A 123 -5.49 27.26 1.84
C LEU A 123 -4.27 26.33 1.95
N ARG A 124 -3.50 26.43 3.05
CA ARG A 124 -2.38 25.52 3.32
C ARG A 124 -2.88 24.11 3.54
N ASN A 125 -3.93 23.94 4.36
CA ASN A 125 -4.53 22.62 4.58
C ASN A 125 -5.02 22.00 3.26
N ALA A 126 -5.70 22.78 2.42
CA ALA A 126 -6.16 22.33 1.10
C ALA A 126 -5.01 21.96 0.15
N LEU A 127 -3.90 22.69 0.20
CA LEU A 127 -2.70 22.37 -0.59
C LEU A 127 -2.00 21.10 -0.06
N GLY A 128 -2.00 20.88 1.25
CA GLY A 128 -1.58 19.62 1.86
C GLY A 128 -2.42 18.43 1.36
N ASN A 129 -3.75 18.57 1.33
CA ASN A 129 -4.66 17.57 0.77
C ASN A 129 -4.32 17.25 -0.70
N PHE A 130 -4.03 18.27 -1.50
CA PHE A 130 -3.63 18.08 -2.88
C PHE A 130 -2.36 17.24 -3.01
N TYR A 131 -1.29 17.59 -2.28
CA TYR A 131 -0.03 16.84 -2.34
C TYR A 131 -0.16 15.43 -1.78
N TYR A 132 -0.99 15.22 -0.77
CA TYR A 132 -1.33 13.87 -0.28
C TYR A 132 -1.93 13.00 -1.40
N GLU A 133 -2.91 13.53 -2.13
CA GLU A 133 -3.54 12.81 -3.25
C GLU A 133 -2.56 12.58 -4.43
N VAL A 134 -1.65 13.53 -4.67
CA VAL A 134 -0.58 13.38 -5.68
C VAL A 134 0.34 12.22 -5.30
N HIS A 135 0.83 12.18 -4.07
CA HIS A 135 1.67 11.10 -3.56
C HIS A 135 1.00 9.73 -3.72
N LEU A 136 -0.28 9.62 -3.40
CA LEU A 136 -1.02 8.35 -3.51
C LEU A 136 -1.25 7.89 -4.95
N LYS A 137 -1.40 8.81 -5.89
CA LYS A 137 -1.80 8.48 -7.26
C LYS A 137 -0.63 8.49 -8.25
N TYR A 138 0.35 9.34 -8.05
CA TYR A 138 1.43 9.60 -8.99
C TYR A 138 2.84 9.54 -8.35
N PRO A 139 3.18 8.51 -7.55
CA PRO A 139 4.47 8.48 -6.85
C PRO A 139 5.67 8.55 -7.79
N ASP A 140 5.56 7.94 -8.99
CA ASP A 140 6.65 7.86 -9.97
C ASP A 140 6.49 8.79 -11.18
N ASN A 141 5.34 9.45 -11.32
CA ASN A 141 4.96 10.12 -12.57
C ASN A 141 4.45 11.56 -12.37
N TRP A 142 4.73 12.18 -11.24
CA TRP A 142 4.40 13.58 -11.01
C TRP A 142 5.48 14.52 -11.58
N LEU A 143 5.20 15.84 -11.56
CA LEU A 143 6.08 16.88 -12.12
C LEU A 143 7.37 17.10 -11.32
N ILE A 144 7.38 16.69 -10.04
CA ILE A 144 8.53 16.71 -9.14
C ILE A 144 8.68 15.35 -8.48
N ALA A 145 9.84 15.04 -7.93
CA ALA A 145 10.10 13.80 -7.22
C ALA A 145 9.13 13.59 -6.06
N ASP A 146 8.74 12.35 -5.79
CA ASP A 146 7.75 12.02 -4.74
C ASP A 146 8.20 12.47 -3.34
N SER A 147 9.48 12.41 -3.02
CA SER A 147 10.02 12.97 -1.77
C SER A 147 9.68 14.46 -1.60
N LEU A 148 9.79 15.25 -2.67
CA LEU A 148 9.41 16.67 -2.63
C LEU A 148 7.89 16.86 -2.56
N VAL A 149 7.10 15.94 -3.09
CA VAL A 149 5.63 15.92 -2.93
C VAL A 149 5.29 15.70 -1.46
N VAL A 150 5.93 14.73 -0.79
CA VAL A 150 5.75 14.43 0.64
C VAL A 150 6.20 15.62 1.50
N ASP A 151 7.35 16.24 1.20
CA ASP A 151 7.83 17.43 1.89
C ASP A 151 6.83 18.59 1.80
N ASN A 152 6.28 18.82 0.60
CA ASN A 152 5.25 19.84 0.38
C ASN A 152 3.96 19.52 1.14
N MET A 153 3.53 18.26 1.16
CA MET A 153 2.39 17.81 1.95
C MET A 153 2.62 18.10 3.43
N LYS A 154 3.73 17.61 4.00
CA LYS A 154 4.12 17.77 5.40
C LYS A 154 4.20 19.24 5.82
N SER A 155 4.91 20.07 5.05
CA SER A 155 5.13 21.48 5.37
C SER A 155 3.83 22.30 5.35
N ASN A 156 2.94 22.06 4.38
CA ASN A 156 1.67 22.76 4.29
C ASN A 156 0.72 22.35 5.41
N TYR A 157 0.63 21.07 5.75
CA TYR A 157 -0.17 20.61 6.88
C TYR A 157 0.36 21.11 8.23
N LEU A 158 1.69 21.08 8.45
CA LEU A 158 2.29 21.58 9.68
C LEU A 158 2.07 23.08 9.84
N GLU A 159 2.21 23.87 8.77
CA GLU A 159 1.95 25.31 8.83
C GLU A 159 0.48 25.60 9.17
N ALA A 160 -0.46 24.86 8.59
CA ALA A 160 -1.89 24.97 8.93
C ALA A 160 -2.14 24.56 10.41
N TYR A 161 -1.58 23.43 10.83
CA TYR A 161 -1.68 22.92 12.20
C TYR A 161 -1.17 23.91 13.25
N ASN A 162 -0.02 24.53 13.02
CA ASN A 162 0.61 25.49 13.94
C ASN A 162 -0.25 26.76 14.12
N HIS A 163 -1.18 27.02 13.20
CA HIS A 163 -2.12 28.14 13.27
C HIS A 163 -3.56 27.70 13.57
N GLY A 164 -3.72 26.49 14.11
CA GLY A 164 -5.01 26.00 14.59
C GLY A 164 -5.95 25.47 13.50
N VAL A 165 -5.48 25.31 12.25
CA VAL A 165 -6.26 24.76 11.14
C VAL A 165 -5.85 23.32 10.89
N TYR A 166 -6.67 22.38 11.32
CA TYR A 166 -6.47 20.96 11.15
C TYR A 166 -7.79 20.19 11.29
N ASP A 167 -7.81 19.02 10.73
CA ASP A 167 -8.83 17.98 10.92
C ASP A 167 -8.14 16.61 11.12
N TYR A 168 -8.92 15.56 11.35
CA TYR A 168 -8.35 14.22 11.56
C TYR A 168 -7.53 13.74 10.36
N TRP A 169 -7.89 14.20 9.14
CA TRP A 169 -7.23 13.80 7.90
C TRP A 169 -5.86 14.45 7.75
N SER A 170 -5.78 15.76 7.96
CA SER A 170 -4.50 16.49 7.92
C SER A 170 -3.53 16.02 9.00
N LEU A 171 -4.04 15.74 10.22
CA LEU A 171 -3.25 15.15 11.30
C LEU A 171 -2.73 13.75 10.92
N PHE A 172 -3.60 12.91 10.34
CA PHE A 172 -3.17 11.64 9.76
C PHE A 172 -2.08 11.83 8.70
N GLY A 173 -2.25 12.79 7.80
CA GLY A 173 -1.27 13.12 6.75
C GLY A 173 0.09 13.57 7.30
N ILE A 174 0.11 14.38 8.38
CA ILE A 174 1.36 14.75 9.06
C ILE A 174 2.04 13.51 9.65
N GLY A 175 1.30 12.70 10.42
CA GLY A 175 1.83 11.47 10.99
C GLY A 175 2.38 10.52 9.93
N TYR A 176 1.66 10.38 8.80
CA TYR A 176 2.06 9.55 7.68
C TYR A 176 3.35 10.05 7.01
N ALA A 177 3.53 11.37 6.87
CA ALA A 177 4.77 11.93 6.35
C ALA A 177 5.96 11.63 7.27
N TYR A 178 5.78 11.69 8.59
CA TYR A 178 6.81 11.26 9.54
C TYR A 178 7.13 9.77 9.45
N LEU A 179 6.14 8.91 9.18
CA LEU A 179 6.40 7.49 8.94
C LEU A 179 7.25 7.26 7.69
N LEU A 180 7.00 8.02 6.62
CA LEU A 180 7.79 7.93 5.38
C LEU A 180 9.23 8.39 5.55
N ASP A 181 9.48 9.32 6.49
CA ASP A 181 10.80 9.79 6.90
C ASP A 181 11.47 8.86 7.94
N GLU A 182 10.80 7.78 8.36
CA GLU A 182 11.19 6.87 9.46
C GLU A 182 11.28 7.56 10.84
N ASP A 183 10.72 8.75 10.97
CA ASP A 183 10.63 9.54 12.22
C ASP A 183 9.40 9.10 13.02
N TYR A 184 9.35 7.83 13.41
CA TYR A 184 8.17 7.18 13.99
C TYR A 184 7.67 7.85 15.28
N GLU A 185 8.58 8.26 16.17
CA GLU A 185 8.23 8.91 17.44
C GLU A 185 7.52 10.24 17.23
N GLU A 186 7.98 11.03 16.26
CA GLU A 186 7.38 12.31 15.89
C GLU A 186 6.00 12.16 15.24
N GLY A 187 5.74 11.05 14.58
CA GLY A 187 4.44 10.73 13.96
C GLY A 187 3.34 10.37 14.99
N ILE A 188 3.71 9.72 16.09
CA ILE A 188 2.78 9.19 17.11
C ILE A 188 1.77 10.24 17.63
N PRO A 189 2.18 11.45 18.06
CA PRO A 189 1.25 12.46 18.59
C PRO A 189 0.16 12.86 17.58
N PHE A 190 0.50 12.91 16.31
CA PHE A 190 -0.44 13.29 15.26
C PHE A 190 -1.48 12.20 14.99
N PHE A 191 -1.09 10.92 14.98
CA PHE A 191 -2.05 9.83 14.90
C PHE A 191 -2.97 9.76 16.11
N LEU A 192 -2.45 9.94 17.32
CA LEU A 192 -3.27 10.01 18.54
C LEU A 192 -4.32 11.11 18.43
N LYS A 193 -3.92 12.30 18.02
CA LYS A 193 -4.84 13.43 17.86
C LYS A 193 -5.83 13.23 16.71
N SER A 194 -5.41 12.57 15.61
CA SER A 194 -6.30 12.16 14.53
C SER A 194 -7.40 11.21 15.05
N ILE A 195 -7.05 10.24 15.89
CA ILE A 195 -7.98 9.30 16.52
C ILE A 195 -8.94 10.03 17.49
N GLU A 196 -8.46 11.01 18.24
CA GLU A 196 -9.32 11.83 19.11
C GLU A 196 -10.42 12.56 18.31
N LEU A 197 -10.08 13.07 17.12
CA LEU A 197 -11.05 13.76 16.27
C LEU A 197 -11.95 12.80 15.49
N ASN A 198 -11.42 11.63 15.12
CA ASN A 198 -12.18 10.60 14.41
C ASN A 198 -11.74 9.19 14.84
N ASN A 199 -12.43 8.65 15.83
CA ASN A 199 -12.16 7.32 16.38
C ASN A 199 -12.68 6.15 15.52
N SER A 200 -13.29 6.43 14.38
CA SER A 200 -13.77 5.41 13.43
C SER A 200 -12.86 5.26 12.20
N TYR A 201 -11.73 6.00 12.11
CA TYR A 201 -10.83 5.95 10.97
C TYR A 201 -9.73 4.89 11.17
N PRO A 202 -9.82 3.68 10.54
CA PRO A 202 -8.97 2.55 10.86
C PRO A 202 -7.50 2.77 10.50
N LEU A 203 -7.19 3.60 9.48
CA LEU A 203 -5.81 3.82 9.05
C LEU A 203 -4.99 4.62 10.09
N SER A 204 -5.63 5.51 10.88
CA SER A 204 -4.92 6.19 11.97
C SER A 204 -4.48 5.20 13.05
N TYR A 205 -5.30 4.19 13.36
CA TYR A 205 -4.93 3.12 14.30
C TYR A 205 -3.84 2.22 13.75
N TYR A 206 -3.94 1.85 12.46
CA TYR A 206 -2.94 1.00 11.82
C TYR A 206 -1.56 1.68 11.78
N ASN A 207 -1.50 2.94 11.32
CA ASN A 207 -0.23 3.66 11.23
C ASN A 207 0.35 4.00 12.61
N LEU A 208 -0.50 4.25 13.61
CA LEU A 208 -0.07 4.38 15.00
C LEU A 208 0.53 3.07 15.53
N ALA A 209 -0.11 1.93 15.24
CA ALA A 209 0.40 0.63 15.59
C ALA A 209 1.74 0.35 14.92
N PHE A 210 1.87 0.69 13.64
CA PHE A 210 3.11 0.55 12.89
C PHE A 210 4.24 1.42 13.49
N ALA A 211 3.95 2.66 13.88
CA ALA A 211 4.91 3.52 14.57
C ALA A 211 5.36 2.92 15.91
N TYR A 212 4.43 2.36 16.69
CA TYR A 212 4.76 1.69 17.96
C TYR A 212 5.58 0.41 17.74
N SER A 213 5.33 -0.34 16.67
CA SER A 213 6.14 -1.51 16.29
C SER A 213 7.60 -1.11 16.07
N ASN A 214 7.82 -0.07 15.24
CA ASN A 214 9.16 0.40 14.89
C ASN A 214 9.90 1.11 16.04
N THR A 215 9.17 1.51 17.09
CA THR A 215 9.76 2.03 18.33
C THR A 215 9.83 0.98 19.45
N ASN A 216 9.66 -0.30 19.12
CA ASN A 216 9.70 -1.46 20.03
C ASN A 216 8.68 -1.39 21.18
N GLN A 217 7.58 -0.63 21.01
CA GLN A 217 6.49 -0.54 21.99
C GLN A 217 5.40 -1.59 21.64
N TYR A 218 5.77 -2.85 21.67
CA TYR A 218 4.98 -3.99 21.14
C TYR A 218 3.57 -4.11 21.73
N ASP A 219 3.39 -3.91 23.04
CA ASP A 219 2.06 -3.98 23.67
C ASP A 219 1.11 -2.91 23.15
N LYS A 220 1.64 -1.69 22.92
CA LYS A 220 0.86 -0.61 22.30
C LYS A 220 0.56 -0.91 20.85
N CYS A 221 1.55 -1.43 20.10
CA CYS A 221 1.32 -1.87 18.72
C CYS A 221 0.14 -2.85 18.66
N LEU A 222 0.16 -3.92 19.45
CA LEU A 222 -0.91 -4.92 19.48
C LEU A 222 -2.27 -4.30 19.82
N THR A 223 -2.31 -3.37 20.78
CA THR A 223 -3.53 -2.68 21.18
C THR A 223 -4.15 -1.89 20.02
N TYR A 224 -3.33 -1.11 19.31
CA TYR A 224 -3.82 -0.27 18.21
C TYR A 224 -4.01 -1.05 16.91
N ALA A 225 -3.19 -2.07 16.64
CA ALA A 225 -3.39 -2.99 15.51
C ALA A 225 -4.71 -3.76 15.62
N GLN A 226 -5.07 -4.22 16.84
CA GLN A 226 -6.37 -4.85 17.09
C GLN A 226 -7.52 -3.88 16.80
N LYS A 227 -7.42 -2.62 17.20
CA LYS A 227 -8.43 -1.60 16.88
C LYS A 227 -8.55 -1.35 15.37
N ALA A 228 -7.41 -1.28 14.66
CA ALA A 228 -7.41 -1.19 13.20
C ALA A 228 -8.11 -2.40 12.56
N TYR A 229 -7.80 -3.60 13.02
CA TYR A 229 -8.41 -4.86 12.57
C TYR A 229 -9.93 -4.89 12.77
N ASP A 230 -10.40 -4.47 13.96
CA ASP A 230 -11.82 -4.48 14.31
C ASP A 230 -12.63 -3.49 13.46
N LEU A 231 -12.07 -2.32 13.20
CA LEU A 231 -12.71 -1.25 12.42
C LEU A 231 -12.62 -1.46 10.91
N GLN A 232 -11.64 -2.24 10.45
CA GLN A 232 -11.39 -2.39 9.03
C GLN A 232 -12.38 -3.33 8.35
N THR A 233 -12.99 -2.86 7.26
CA THR A 233 -13.93 -3.61 6.43
C THR A 233 -13.34 -4.09 5.10
N ILE A 234 -12.22 -3.50 4.67
CA ILE A 234 -11.53 -3.87 3.44
C ILE A 234 -10.59 -5.05 3.74
N PRO A 235 -10.77 -6.22 3.10
CA PRO A 235 -10.03 -7.43 3.43
C PRO A 235 -8.51 -7.26 3.41
N GLU A 236 -7.99 -6.55 2.43
CA GLU A 236 -6.55 -6.32 2.25
C GLU A 236 -5.95 -5.57 3.44
N PHE A 237 -6.57 -4.48 3.88
CA PHE A 237 -6.10 -3.72 5.05
C PHE A 237 -6.38 -4.45 6.37
N LYS A 238 -7.42 -5.27 6.43
CA LYS A 238 -7.69 -6.11 7.60
C LYS A 238 -6.63 -7.20 7.77
N ALA A 239 -6.22 -7.83 6.67
CA ALA A 239 -5.13 -8.80 6.66
C ALA A 239 -3.78 -8.14 7.05
N GLU A 240 -3.52 -6.91 6.58
CA GLU A 240 -2.35 -6.13 6.99
C GLU A 240 -2.29 -5.91 8.51
N ALA A 241 -3.41 -5.56 9.14
CA ALA A 241 -3.46 -5.38 10.58
C ALA A 241 -3.19 -6.69 11.34
N ALA A 242 -3.72 -7.82 10.85
CA ALA A 242 -3.43 -9.15 11.40
C ALA A 242 -1.95 -9.52 11.23
N ARG A 243 -1.37 -9.25 10.06
CA ARG A 243 0.05 -9.50 9.78
C ARG A 243 0.96 -8.65 10.66
N LEU A 244 0.63 -7.38 10.89
CA LEU A 244 1.37 -6.51 11.81
C LEU A 244 1.39 -7.09 13.23
N MET A 245 0.25 -7.61 13.72
CA MET A 245 0.19 -8.30 15.02
C MET A 245 1.06 -9.56 15.03
N ALA A 246 1.05 -10.35 13.96
CA ALA A 246 1.87 -11.54 13.82
C ALA A 246 3.36 -11.21 13.92
N MET A 247 3.83 -10.21 13.16
CA MET A 247 5.22 -9.75 13.19
C MET A 247 5.64 -9.28 14.59
N ASN A 248 4.78 -8.53 15.28
CA ASN A 248 5.05 -8.10 16.65
C ASN A 248 5.17 -9.27 17.62
N TYR A 249 4.33 -10.30 17.50
CA TYR A 249 4.49 -11.51 18.31
C TYR A 249 5.78 -12.26 17.99
N GLN A 250 6.26 -12.25 16.72
CA GLN A 250 7.60 -12.79 16.40
C GLN A 250 8.71 -12.01 17.09
N ASP A 251 8.66 -10.67 17.09
CA ASP A 251 9.64 -9.84 17.78
C ASP A 251 9.65 -10.07 19.29
N MET A 252 8.47 -10.33 19.86
CA MET A 252 8.30 -10.74 21.26
C MET A 252 8.69 -12.21 21.51
N LYS A 253 9.17 -12.97 20.51
CA LYS A 253 9.51 -14.40 20.57
C LYS A 253 8.33 -15.31 20.95
N ASN A 254 7.10 -14.88 20.67
CA ASN A 254 5.88 -15.67 20.85
C ASN A 254 5.44 -16.28 19.52
N GLU A 255 6.12 -17.32 19.08
CA GLU A 255 5.97 -17.94 17.76
C GLU A 255 4.59 -18.55 17.55
N GLN A 256 3.97 -19.13 18.59
CA GLN A 256 2.62 -19.71 18.52
C GLN A 256 1.58 -18.64 18.20
N LYS A 257 1.63 -17.48 18.88
CA LYS A 257 0.73 -16.37 18.60
C LYS A 257 1.03 -15.74 17.25
N ALA A 258 2.30 -15.62 16.89
CA ALA A 258 2.68 -15.14 15.56
C ALA A 258 2.04 -16.01 14.47
N LEU A 259 2.16 -17.33 14.56
CA LEU A 259 1.55 -18.26 13.62
C LEU A 259 0.02 -18.15 13.59
N GLU A 260 -0.64 -17.99 14.76
CA GLU A 260 -2.09 -17.78 14.85
C GLU A 260 -2.52 -16.55 14.03
N TYR A 261 -1.85 -15.42 14.19
CA TYR A 261 -2.20 -14.19 13.49
C TYR A 261 -1.82 -14.20 12.00
N PHE A 262 -0.74 -14.88 11.59
CA PHE A 262 -0.48 -15.11 10.17
C PHE A 262 -1.59 -15.97 9.53
N ARG A 263 -2.09 -17.00 10.21
CA ARG A 263 -3.21 -17.81 9.72
C ARG A 263 -4.50 -17.00 9.61
N ILE A 264 -4.75 -16.07 10.52
CA ILE A 264 -5.87 -15.13 10.42
C ILE A 264 -5.69 -14.25 9.18
N ALA A 265 -4.50 -13.74 8.92
CA ALA A 265 -4.22 -12.93 7.74
C ALA A 265 -4.43 -13.73 6.44
N ASP A 266 -3.95 -14.98 6.36
CA ASP A 266 -4.14 -15.87 5.20
C ASP A 266 -5.63 -16.23 4.98
N GLN A 267 -6.41 -16.43 6.03
CA GLN A 267 -7.86 -16.68 5.91
C GLN A 267 -8.59 -15.47 5.33
N ILE A 268 -8.15 -14.25 5.63
CA ILE A 268 -8.77 -13.01 5.12
C ILE A 268 -8.32 -12.72 3.69
N LEU A 269 -7.04 -12.86 3.41
CA LEU A 269 -6.42 -12.62 2.12
C LEU A 269 -5.52 -13.80 1.72
N PRO A 270 -6.10 -14.86 1.15
CA PRO A 270 -5.35 -16.04 0.75
C PRO A 270 -4.31 -15.75 -0.34
N ASN A 271 -3.24 -16.54 -0.32
CA ASN A 271 -2.17 -16.46 -1.33
C ASN A 271 -1.43 -15.11 -1.38
N ASP A 272 -1.33 -14.43 -0.24
CA ASP A 272 -0.44 -13.28 -0.11
C ASP A 272 0.97 -13.75 0.26
N TYR A 273 1.95 -13.38 -0.60
CA TYR A 273 3.36 -13.76 -0.41
C TYR A 273 3.91 -13.35 0.96
N ASN A 274 3.60 -12.11 1.39
CA ASN A 274 4.10 -11.55 2.65
C ASN A 274 3.49 -12.22 3.90
N THR A 275 2.43 -12.99 3.71
CA THR A 275 1.81 -13.81 4.75
C THR A 275 2.31 -15.25 4.68
N LEU A 276 2.32 -15.84 3.48
CA LEU A 276 2.66 -17.26 3.29
C LEU A 276 4.10 -17.60 3.70
N LEU A 277 5.08 -16.77 3.30
CA LEU A 277 6.50 -17.07 3.56
C LEU A 277 6.82 -17.07 5.07
N PRO A 278 6.53 -16.04 5.87
CA PRO A 278 6.79 -16.10 7.30
C PRO A 278 5.93 -17.14 8.02
N MET A 279 4.70 -17.40 7.55
CA MET A 279 3.83 -18.42 8.13
C MET A 279 4.42 -19.81 7.96
N LEU A 280 4.80 -20.21 6.74
CA LEU A 280 5.40 -21.53 6.50
C LEU A 280 6.75 -21.71 7.25
N THR A 281 7.53 -20.63 7.38
CA THR A 281 8.79 -20.68 8.14
C THR A 281 8.54 -20.96 9.63
N LEU A 282 7.51 -20.34 10.21
CA LEU A 282 7.09 -20.61 11.59
C LEU A 282 6.50 -22.02 11.73
N GLU A 283 5.73 -22.49 10.77
CA GLU A 283 5.19 -23.85 10.76
C GLU A 283 6.30 -24.90 10.78
N MET A 284 7.35 -24.72 9.95
CA MET A 284 8.52 -25.58 9.98
C MET A 284 9.19 -25.56 11.35
N LYS A 285 9.44 -24.38 11.90
CA LYS A 285 10.07 -24.20 13.20
C LYS A 285 9.30 -24.84 14.36
N LEU A 286 7.97 -24.86 14.27
CA LEU A 286 7.06 -25.45 15.25
C LEU A 286 6.69 -26.91 14.96
N ASP A 287 7.31 -27.54 13.95
CA ASP A 287 7.03 -28.89 13.47
C ASP A 287 5.55 -29.09 13.04
N ASP A 288 4.90 -28.05 12.55
CA ASP A 288 3.54 -28.09 12.03
C ASP A 288 3.55 -28.44 10.55
N LYS A 289 3.05 -29.59 10.19
CA LYS A 289 3.14 -30.17 8.82
C LYS A 289 2.32 -29.42 7.75
N GLU A 290 1.52 -28.44 8.12
CA GLU A 290 0.82 -27.56 7.17
C GLU A 290 1.80 -26.76 6.29
N TYR A 291 3.07 -26.57 6.71
CA TYR A 291 4.08 -25.92 5.88
C TYR A 291 4.20 -26.54 4.47
N LYS A 292 3.99 -27.86 4.31
CA LYS A 292 4.05 -28.53 3.00
C LYS A 292 2.99 -28.03 2.03
N LYS A 293 1.80 -27.75 2.54
CA LYS A 293 0.71 -27.14 1.77
C LYS A 293 1.06 -25.70 1.42
N HIS A 294 1.54 -24.91 2.37
CA HIS A 294 1.85 -23.50 2.15
C HIS A 294 3.10 -23.32 1.30
N THR A 295 4.07 -24.22 1.34
CA THR A 295 5.20 -24.30 0.38
C THR A 295 4.65 -24.42 -1.05
N ASN A 296 3.71 -25.34 -1.25
CA ASN A 296 3.06 -25.53 -2.55
C ASN A 296 2.33 -24.25 -3.01
N GLN A 297 1.53 -23.65 -2.13
CA GLN A 297 0.82 -22.40 -2.42
C GLN A 297 1.80 -21.28 -2.80
N LEU A 298 2.86 -21.07 -2.01
CA LEU A 298 3.86 -20.04 -2.27
C LEU A 298 4.57 -20.26 -3.62
N PHE A 299 4.96 -21.50 -3.92
CA PHE A 299 5.59 -21.84 -5.21
C PHE A 299 4.67 -21.49 -6.39
N PHE A 300 3.39 -21.84 -6.32
CA PHE A 300 2.45 -21.61 -7.41
C PHE A 300 1.98 -20.15 -7.56
N LEU A 301 2.40 -19.22 -6.70
CA LEU A 301 2.18 -17.79 -6.92
C LEU A 301 2.93 -17.28 -8.16
N ALA A 302 4.16 -17.70 -8.36
CA ALA A 302 4.98 -17.32 -9.50
C ALA A 302 6.09 -18.37 -9.76
N PRO A 303 5.78 -19.50 -10.39
CA PRO A 303 6.72 -20.61 -10.57
C PRO A 303 7.95 -20.27 -11.42
N ASP A 304 7.90 -19.22 -12.23
CA ASP A 304 9.00 -18.70 -13.05
C ASP A 304 9.89 -17.67 -12.33
N ASN A 305 9.47 -17.17 -11.16
CA ASN A 305 10.21 -16.19 -10.40
C ASN A 305 11.31 -16.86 -9.53
N PRO A 306 12.61 -16.62 -9.81
CA PRO A 306 13.70 -17.24 -9.07
C PRO A 306 13.76 -16.84 -7.58
N VAL A 307 13.14 -15.72 -7.17
CA VAL A 307 13.10 -15.27 -5.77
C VAL A 307 12.36 -16.29 -4.91
N ILE A 308 11.27 -16.86 -5.39
CA ILE A 308 10.50 -17.87 -4.63
C ILE A 308 11.35 -19.10 -4.28
N TYR A 309 12.18 -19.55 -5.20
CA TYR A 309 13.08 -20.68 -4.93
C TYR A 309 14.13 -20.37 -3.88
N GLN A 310 14.68 -19.14 -3.93
CA GLN A 310 15.67 -18.67 -2.95
C GLN A 310 15.06 -18.58 -1.56
N ASP A 311 13.87 -18.01 -1.46
CA ASP A 311 13.19 -17.84 -0.17
C ASP A 311 12.73 -19.18 0.42
N LEU A 312 12.23 -20.08 -0.44
CA LEU A 312 11.92 -21.46 -0.01
C LEU A 312 13.18 -22.18 0.45
N LEU A 313 14.28 -22.15 -0.34
CA LEU A 313 15.53 -22.79 0.07
C LEU A 313 16.01 -22.25 1.42
N LYS A 314 15.98 -20.93 1.60
CA LYS A 314 16.34 -20.29 2.86
C LYS A 314 15.47 -20.79 4.02
N ALA A 315 14.13 -20.79 3.85
CA ALA A 315 13.21 -21.26 4.88
C ALA A 315 13.46 -22.73 5.28
N TYR A 316 13.73 -23.58 4.30
CA TYR A 316 14.04 -24.98 4.54
C TYR A 316 15.40 -25.17 5.22
N SER A 317 16.44 -24.43 4.78
CA SER A 317 17.79 -24.53 5.36
C SER A 317 17.85 -23.98 6.79
N GLU A 318 17.11 -22.91 7.10
CA GLU A 318 17.03 -22.38 8.47
C GLU A 318 16.36 -23.36 9.46
N ASN A 319 15.73 -24.42 8.97
CA ASN A 319 15.03 -25.45 9.75
C ASN A 319 15.61 -26.85 9.54
N ASP A 320 16.83 -26.98 8.99
CA ASP A 320 17.54 -28.25 8.73
C ASP A 320 16.72 -29.24 7.85
N ASN A 321 15.94 -28.72 6.89
CA ASN A 321 15.00 -29.49 6.06
C ASN A 321 15.37 -29.51 4.57
N GLU A 322 16.64 -29.31 4.20
CA GLU A 322 17.09 -29.25 2.78
C GLU A 322 16.73 -30.49 1.97
N LYS A 323 16.71 -31.66 2.62
CA LYS A 323 16.30 -32.92 1.94
C LYS A 323 14.87 -32.85 1.45
N GLU A 324 13.97 -32.32 2.27
CA GLU A 324 12.56 -32.15 1.90
C GLU A 324 12.38 -31.09 0.81
N TYR A 325 13.22 -30.04 0.82
CA TYR A 325 13.25 -29.07 -0.28
C TYR A 325 13.63 -29.74 -1.61
N ILE A 326 14.68 -30.58 -1.63
CA ILE A 326 15.08 -31.31 -2.84
C ILE A 326 13.95 -32.24 -3.29
N GLU A 327 13.34 -32.99 -2.37
CA GLU A 327 12.20 -33.86 -2.70
C GLU A 327 11.03 -33.06 -3.29
N PHE A 328 10.73 -31.89 -2.74
CA PHE A 328 9.71 -30.99 -3.27
C PHE A 328 10.04 -30.55 -4.70
N MET A 329 11.28 -30.11 -4.98
CA MET A 329 11.72 -29.73 -6.33
C MET A 329 11.63 -30.91 -7.32
N GLU A 330 12.04 -32.12 -6.90
CA GLU A 330 11.94 -33.33 -7.73
C GLU A 330 10.50 -33.64 -8.11
N ASN A 331 9.57 -33.55 -7.15
CA ASN A 331 8.14 -33.82 -7.37
C ASN A 331 7.47 -32.82 -8.35
N LEU A 332 8.02 -31.62 -8.49
CA LEU A 332 7.52 -30.60 -9.42
C LEU A 332 7.99 -30.80 -10.87
N LYS A 333 9.18 -31.34 -11.09
CA LYS A 333 9.77 -31.48 -12.46
C LYS A 333 8.85 -32.14 -13.48
N PRO A 334 8.11 -33.24 -13.18
CA PRO A 334 7.18 -33.84 -14.10
C PRO A 334 6.08 -32.91 -14.61
N GLN A 335 5.61 -31.99 -13.75
CA GLN A 335 4.54 -31.06 -14.05
C GLN A 335 5.01 -29.95 -15.01
N PHE A 336 6.30 -29.60 -14.96
CA PHE A 336 6.87 -28.49 -15.71
C PHE A 336 7.77 -28.92 -16.88
N LYS A 337 7.66 -30.15 -17.38
CA LYS A 337 8.45 -30.65 -18.50
C LYS A 337 8.40 -29.78 -19.74
N GLN A 338 7.28 -29.11 -20.00
CA GLN A 338 7.07 -28.24 -21.16
C GLN A 338 7.44 -26.76 -20.86
N ASN A 339 7.63 -26.39 -19.62
CA ASN A 339 8.04 -25.04 -19.22
C ASN A 339 9.54 -25.01 -18.93
N ILE A 340 10.30 -24.65 -19.96
CA ILE A 340 11.78 -24.71 -19.92
C ILE A 340 12.33 -23.77 -18.82
N MET A 341 11.71 -22.60 -18.59
CA MET A 341 12.16 -21.66 -17.57
C MET A 341 11.99 -22.25 -16.17
N VAL A 342 10.80 -22.73 -15.84
CA VAL A 342 10.52 -23.34 -14.52
C VAL A 342 11.39 -24.59 -14.33
N LEU A 343 11.51 -25.46 -15.33
CA LEU A 343 12.35 -26.65 -15.22
C LEU A 343 13.84 -26.32 -15.01
N ALA A 344 14.34 -25.26 -15.68
CA ALA A 344 15.71 -24.80 -15.50
C ALA A 344 15.93 -24.26 -14.08
N ASN A 345 14.97 -23.48 -13.55
CA ASN A 345 15.03 -22.97 -12.17
C ASN A 345 14.96 -24.10 -11.14
N LEU A 346 14.06 -25.09 -11.32
CA LEU A 346 13.98 -26.27 -10.44
C LEU A 346 15.34 -26.99 -10.34
N LEU A 347 15.97 -27.29 -11.48
CA LEU A 347 17.27 -27.95 -11.51
C LEU A 347 18.39 -27.09 -10.93
N PHE A 348 18.35 -25.78 -11.18
CA PHE A 348 19.37 -24.85 -10.71
C PHE A 348 19.34 -24.69 -9.19
N HIS A 349 18.16 -24.48 -8.61
CA HIS A 349 18.03 -24.28 -7.15
C HIS A 349 18.15 -25.57 -6.38
N GLU A 350 17.74 -26.72 -6.96
CA GLU A 350 18.05 -28.03 -6.41
C GLU A 350 19.57 -28.30 -6.37
N ALA A 351 20.30 -27.90 -7.46
CA ALA A 351 21.76 -28.04 -7.47
C ALA A 351 22.44 -27.18 -6.40
N ILE A 352 21.87 -25.99 -6.07
CA ILE A 352 22.38 -25.17 -4.95
C ILE A 352 22.18 -25.92 -3.62
N ALA A 353 20.97 -26.42 -3.35
CA ALA A 353 20.70 -27.19 -2.14
C ALA A 353 21.60 -28.42 -2.00
N GLN A 354 21.81 -29.19 -3.08
CA GLN A 354 22.72 -30.34 -3.12
C GLN A 354 24.17 -29.92 -2.85
N TYR A 355 24.61 -28.78 -3.39
CA TYR A 355 25.95 -28.23 -3.13
C TYR A 355 26.13 -27.87 -1.64
N ASP A 356 25.17 -27.24 -1.03
CA ASP A 356 25.18 -26.84 0.38
C ASP A 356 25.15 -28.05 1.32
N MET A 357 24.58 -29.15 0.86
CA MET A 357 24.59 -30.46 1.55
C MET A 357 25.82 -31.33 1.24
N ASP A 358 26.85 -30.82 0.59
CA ASP A 358 28.05 -31.53 0.15
C ASP A 358 27.82 -32.68 -0.87
N ASP A 359 26.62 -32.80 -1.49
CA ASP A 359 26.37 -33.70 -2.60
C ASP A 359 26.84 -33.08 -3.93
N TRP A 360 28.14 -32.93 -4.07
CA TRP A 360 28.77 -32.24 -5.19
C TRP A 360 28.56 -32.98 -6.54
N VAL A 361 28.34 -34.30 -6.50
CA VAL A 361 28.11 -35.08 -7.70
C VAL A 361 26.73 -34.79 -8.30
N ALA A 362 25.69 -34.84 -7.49
CA ALA A 362 24.34 -34.49 -7.90
C ALA A 362 24.23 -33.00 -8.30
N ALA A 363 24.82 -32.11 -7.48
CA ALA A 363 24.86 -30.67 -7.76
C ALA A 363 25.45 -30.37 -9.14
N LYS A 364 26.61 -30.96 -9.47
CA LYS A 364 27.25 -30.77 -10.78
C LYS A 364 26.36 -31.20 -11.94
N ILE A 365 25.74 -32.37 -11.80
CA ILE A 365 24.84 -32.91 -12.84
C ILE A 365 23.66 -31.96 -13.07
N ASN A 366 23.04 -31.47 -12.01
CA ASN A 366 21.89 -30.57 -12.10
C ASN A 366 22.28 -29.18 -12.58
N PHE A 367 23.43 -28.62 -12.18
CA PHE A 367 23.96 -27.38 -12.76
C PHE A 367 24.18 -27.51 -14.30
N GLU A 368 24.72 -28.64 -14.78
CA GLU A 368 24.93 -28.84 -16.19
C GLU A 368 23.60 -28.97 -16.96
N LYS A 369 22.60 -29.67 -16.40
CA LYS A 369 21.26 -29.75 -16.97
C LYS A 369 20.59 -28.39 -17.03
N ALA A 370 20.60 -27.63 -15.93
CA ALA A 370 20.05 -26.27 -15.85
C ALA A 370 20.70 -25.34 -16.87
N ARG A 371 22.06 -25.39 -16.98
CA ARG A 371 22.83 -24.62 -17.97
C ARG A 371 22.32 -24.87 -19.40
N ASN A 372 22.12 -26.14 -19.73
CA ASN A 372 21.67 -26.51 -21.09
C ASN A 372 20.26 -25.97 -21.39
N LEU A 373 19.37 -25.95 -20.41
CA LEU A 373 18.05 -25.35 -20.54
C LEU A 373 18.13 -23.82 -20.64
N PHE A 374 18.90 -23.16 -19.77
CA PHE A 374 19.06 -21.72 -19.79
C PHE A 374 19.66 -21.17 -21.09
N ARG A 375 20.51 -21.97 -21.81
CA ARG A 375 21.02 -21.59 -23.12
C ARG A 375 19.94 -21.42 -24.20
N ASN A 376 18.77 -22.05 -24.02
CA ASN A 376 17.62 -21.84 -24.89
C ASN A 376 16.81 -20.59 -24.58
N ILE A 377 17.10 -19.92 -23.46
CA ILE A 377 16.33 -18.81 -22.95
C ILE A 377 17.15 -17.52 -22.92
N PHE A 378 18.41 -17.61 -22.48
CA PHE A 378 19.28 -16.48 -22.21
C PHE A 378 20.47 -16.41 -23.16
N LYS A 379 20.96 -15.20 -23.39
CA LYS A 379 22.21 -14.97 -24.11
C LYS A 379 23.40 -15.49 -23.31
N PRO A 380 24.54 -15.84 -23.97
CA PRO A 380 25.70 -16.42 -23.28
C PRO A 380 26.34 -15.57 -22.20
N ASP A 381 26.13 -14.26 -22.20
CA ASP A 381 26.65 -13.29 -21.23
C ASP A 381 25.76 -13.09 -20.01
N HIS A 382 24.61 -13.76 -19.96
CA HIS A 382 23.66 -13.65 -18.85
C HIS A 382 24.29 -14.10 -17.52
N ALA A 383 23.95 -13.39 -16.44
CA ALA A 383 24.55 -13.57 -15.09
C ALA A 383 24.41 -15.02 -14.56
N VAL A 384 23.33 -15.74 -14.89
CA VAL A 384 23.12 -17.12 -14.41
C VAL A 384 24.27 -18.05 -14.78
N PHE A 385 24.89 -17.87 -15.97
CA PHE A 385 26.01 -18.71 -16.38
C PHE A 385 27.25 -18.49 -15.54
N LYS A 386 27.52 -17.24 -15.13
CA LYS A 386 28.62 -16.92 -14.21
C LYS A 386 28.42 -17.55 -12.84
N VAL A 387 27.16 -17.58 -12.35
CA VAL A 387 26.82 -18.23 -11.08
C VAL A 387 27.06 -19.74 -11.19
N ILE A 388 26.57 -20.39 -12.24
CA ILE A 388 26.81 -21.84 -12.47
C ILE A 388 28.30 -22.12 -12.59
N ASP A 389 29.08 -21.28 -13.29
CA ASP A 389 30.55 -21.44 -13.39
C ASP A 389 31.22 -21.34 -12.03
N SER A 390 30.80 -20.44 -11.18
CA SER A 390 31.32 -20.32 -9.80
C SER A 390 31.16 -21.62 -9.02
N TYR A 391 29.94 -22.16 -8.96
CA TYR A 391 29.66 -23.42 -8.26
C TYR A 391 30.41 -24.61 -8.88
N THR A 392 30.36 -24.78 -10.18
CA THR A 392 31.01 -25.91 -10.87
C THR A 392 32.53 -25.87 -10.76
N ASN A 393 33.15 -24.68 -10.71
CA ASN A 393 34.59 -24.52 -10.46
C ASN A 393 34.96 -24.75 -9.00
N ALA A 394 34.09 -24.40 -8.05
CA ALA A 394 34.28 -24.73 -6.65
C ALA A 394 34.25 -26.25 -6.42
N ILE A 395 33.30 -26.96 -7.04
CA ILE A 395 33.20 -28.42 -7.00
C ILE A 395 34.47 -29.11 -7.53
N LYS A 396 35.11 -28.59 -8.59
CA LYS A 396 36.36 -29.18 -9.15
C LYS A 396 37.55 -29.11 -8.20
N LYS A 397 37.50 -28.26 -7.19
CA LYS A 397 38.59 -28.05 -6.22
C LYS A 397 38.42 -28.87 -4.95
N LYS A 398 37.25 -29.49 -4.76
CA LYS A 398 36.93 -30.39 -3.69
C LYS A 398 37.14 -31.86 -4.12
#